data_ce879d94403365a0b6ac9e379160a1d5
#
_entry.id   ce879d94403365a0b6ac9e379160a1d5
#
_cell.length_a   1.000
_cell.length_b   1.000
_cell.length_c   1.000
_cell.angle_alpha   90.00
_cell.angle_beta   90.00
_cell.angle_gamma   90.00
#
_symmetry.space_group_name_H-M   'P 1'
#
loop_
_entity.id
_entity.type
_entity.pdbx_description
1 polymer ?
#
loop_
_entity_poly.entity_id
_entity_poly.type
_entity_poly.pdbx_seq_one_letter_code
_entity_poly.pdbx_strand_id
1 'polypeptide(L)'
;DDHGGATRLLKWAPGPTGQHIELGISEMNLFMLLGQLGLSHDHHGQHLLPVGTVYDPFVLRGLDAFIYGVYNDAKFVVAGTPAGVTLAPEGGAHQSTITASVGAELPNLTYFEPAFATEVDWILCDALDQLGRPDGMSAYLRLSTRPIDQQPFAATFERLGPDRLRTHVLDGGYRLVDAPADGRPGVTIVTTGAMAPEALDAAAELDREGVQASVVHLTSPDRVYRSWRAGFTQSTATARVVRAPSHLHRLIPHD
;
A
#
# COMPACT_ATOMS: atom_id res chain seq x y z
N ASP A 1 -24.36 13.49 13.51
CA ASP A 1 -25.34 13.68 12.43
C ASP A 1 -26.01 12.35 12.16
N ASP A 2 -27.32 12.32 12.36
CA ASP A 2 -28.13 11.12 12.20
C ASP A 2 -28.53 10.99 10.72
N HIS A 3 -27.77 10.21 9.97
CA HIS A 3 -28.09 9.91 8.58
C HIS A 3 -29.17 8.82 8.50
N GLY A 4 -30.40 9.22 8.80
CA GLY A 4 -31.66 8.54 8.46
C GLY A 4 -31.65 7.01 8.53
N GLY A 5 -31.81 6.41 9.71
CA GLY A 5 -32.32 5.04 9.88
C GLY A 5 -31.33 3.89 9.67
N ALA A 6 -30.07 4.14 9.32
CA ALA A 6 -29.07 3.07 9.23
C ALA A 6 -28.60 2.66 10.63
N THR A 7 -28.68 1.38 10.96
CA THR A 7 -28.11 0.83 12.20
C THR A 7 -26.61 1.06 12.20
N ARG A 8 -26.09 1.91 13.07
CA ARG A 8 -24.65 2.10 13.23
C ARG A 8 -24.02 0.80 13.75
N LEU A 9 -23.06 0.25 13.02
CA LEU A 9 -22.31 -0.94 13.44
C LEU A 9 -21.42 -0.65 14.65
N LEU A 10 -20.86 0.57 14.71
CA LEU A 10 -20.02 1.03 15.82
C LEU A 10 -20.64 2.30 16.42
N LYS A 11 -20.77 2.33 17.73
CA LYS A 11 -21.20 3.50 18.49
C LYS A 11 -20.00 3.99 19.31
N TRP A 12 -19.51 5.16 18.95
CA TRP A 12 -18.44 5.83 19.69
C TRP A 12 -19.04 6.68 20.81
N ALA A 13 -18.47 6.59 22.00
CA ALA A 13 -18.81 7.45 23.12
C ALA A 13 -17.53 7.90 23.81
N PRO A 14 -17.39 9.18 24.20
CA PRO A 14 -16.23 9.64 24.96
C PRO A 14 -16.08 8.87 26.27
N GLY A 15 -14.85 8.51 26.63
CA GLY A 15 -14.56 7.80 27.86
C GLY A 15 -13.07 7.81 28.22
N PRO A 16 -12.73 7.75 29.52
CA PRO A 16 -11.34 7.83 29.97
C PRO A 16 -10.50 6.59 29.63
N THR A 17 -11.13 5.48 29.27
CA THR A 17 -10.48 4.21 28.90
C THR A 17 -10.50 3.96 27.39
N GLY A 18 -10.96 4.91 26.61
CA GLY A 18 -11.03 4.80 25.14
C GLY A 18 -9.62 4.79 24.53
N GLN A 19 -9.48 4.00 23.46
CA GLN A 19 -8.24 3.93 22.67
C GLN A 19 -8.31 4.75 21.37
N HIS A 20 -9.46 5.35 21.07
CA HIS A 20 -9.64 6.25 19.94
C HIS A 20 -9.40 7.69 20.39
N ILE A 21 -8.50 8.37 19.67
CA ILE A 21 -8.15 9.78 19.92
C ILE A 21 -8.53 10.59 18.68
N GLU A 22 -9.48 11.51 18.84
CA GLU A 22 -9.89 12.40 17.78
C GLU A 22 -9.16 13.74 17.90
N LEU A 23 -8.32 14.05 16.90
CA LEU A 23 -7.47 15.25 16.91
C LEU A 23 -8.07 16.41 16.10
N GLY A 24 -9.20 16.18 15.40
CA GLY A 24 -9.73 17.13 14.44
C GLY A 24 -8.79 17.33 13.23
N ILE A 25 -8.87 18.48 12.58
CA ILE A 25 -8.04 18.82 11.42
C ILE A 25 -6.66 19.31 11.91
N SER A 26 -5.76 18.37 12.18
CA SER A 26 -4.46 18.66 12.80
C SER A 26 -3.38 17.62 12.43
N GLU A 27 -2.96 17.63 11.17
CA GLU A 27 -2.07 16.61 10.62
C GLU A 27 -0.69 16.59 11.30
N MET A 28 -0.15 17.75 11.62
CA MET A 28 1.12 17.86 12.36
C MET A 28 1.02 17.19 13.73
N ASN A 29 -0.04 17.47 14.50
CA ASN A 29 -0.26 16.85 15.81
C ASN A 29 -0.48 15.34 15.69
N LEU A 30 -1.15 14.87 14.62
CA LEU A 30 -1.32 13.45 14.35
C LEU A 30 0.04 12.76 14.24
N PHE A 31 0.93 13.26 13.38
CA PHE A 31 2.23 12.64 13.18
C PHE A 31 3.15 12.76 14.40
N MET A 32 3.09 13.87 15.15
CA MET A 32 3.80 13.97 16.43
C MET A 32 3.29 12.93 17.45
N LEU A 33 1.97 12.74 17.55
CA LEU A 33 1.38 11.75 18.46
C LEU A 33 1.75 10.33 18.02
N LEU A 34 1.64 10.01 16.73
CA LEU A 34 2.04 8.70 16.20
C LEU A 34 3.51 8.40 16.48
N GLY A 35 4.39 9.38 16.31
CA GLY A 35 5.80 9.25 16.64
C GLY A 35 6.03 8.94 18.12
N GLN A 36 5.35 9.64 19.02
CA GLN A 36 5.47 9.40 20.47
C GLN A 36 4.89 8.03 20.89
N LEU A 37 3.72 7.67 20.37
CA LEU A 37 3.10 6.38 20.67
C LEU A 37 3.93 5.22 20.08
N GLY A 38 4.51 5.42 18.89
CA GLY A 38 5.36 4.43 18.24
C GLY A 38 6.70 4.18 18.95
N LEU A 39 7.16 5.12 19.79
CA LEU A 39 8.36 4.99 20.64
C LEU A 39 8.04 4.50 22.07
N SER A 40 6.80 4.16 22.37
CA SER A 40 6.38 3.82 23.73
C SER A 40 7.12 2.62 24.32
N HIS A 41 7.49 1.64 23.48
CA HIS A 41 8.29 0.50 23.92
C HIS A 41 9.68 0.95 24.44
N ASP A 42 10.36 1.81 23.69
CA ASP A 42 11.71 2.27 24.03
C ASP A 42 11.72 3.16 25.27
N HIS A 43 10.69 3.98 25.44
CA HIS A 43 10.58 4.90 26.57
C HIS A 43 9.98 4.28 27.83
N HIS A 44 9.07 3.33 27.68
CA HIS A 44 8.23 2.84 28.78
C HIS A 44 8.14 1.31 28.87
N GLY A 45 8.74 0.58 27.93
CA GLY A 45 8.69 -0.88 27.88
C GLY A 45 7.30 -1.45 27.50
N GLN A 46 6.41 -0.62 26.94
CA GLN A 46 5.05 -1.02 26.54
C GLN A 46 4.88 -0.88 25.03
N HIS A 47 4.57 -1.98 24.36
CA HIS A 47 4.19 -1.94 22.95
C HIS A 47 2.79 -1.37 22.78
N LEU A 48 2.69 -0.32 22.00
CA LEU A 48 1.44 0.19 21.45
C LEU A 48 1.40 -0.10 19.95
N LEU A 49 0.20 -0.17 19.40
CA LEU A 49 -0.04 -0.36 17.97
C LEU A 49 -0.75 0.88 17.40
N PRO A 50 -0.05 2.00 17.26
CA PRO A 50 -0.67 3.24 16.83
C PRO A 50 -1.05 3.18 15.35
N VAL A 51 -2.32 3.46 15.06
CA VAL A 51 -2.85 3.59 13.70
C VAL A 51 -3.45 4.98 13.55
N GLY A 52 -2.91 5.77 12.64
CA GLY A 52 -3.42 7.11 12.34
C GLY A 52 -4.14 7.15 11.00
N THR A 53 -5.26 7.86 10.95
CA THR A 53 -6.00 8.11 9.72
C THR A 53 -5.89 9.58 9.35
N VAL A 54 -5.53 9.86 8.10
CA VAL A 54 -5.38 11.21 7.58
C VAL A 54 -5.95 11.29 6.17
N TYR A 55 -6.51 12.42 5.80
CA TYR A 55 -6.87 12.69 4.42
C TYR A 55 -5.61 12.75 3.57
N ASP A 56 -5.45 11.84 2.61
CA ASP A 56 -4.16 11.56 1.95
C ASP A 56 -3.42 12.81 1.43
N PRO A 57 -4.08 13.77 0.71
CA PRO A 57 -3.37 14.98 0.26
C PRO A 57 -2.78 15.81 1.40
N PHE A 58 -3.29 15.65 2.62
CA PHE A 58 -2.85 16.44 3.76
C PHE A 58 -1.75 15.77 4.60
N VAL A 59 -1.30 14.57 4.22
CA VAL A 59 -0.05 13.99 4.75
C VAL A 59 1.10 15.00 4.67
N LEU A 60 1.15 15.79 3.59
CA LEU A 60 2.20 16.81 3.38
C LEU A 60 2.18 17.94 4.41
N ARG A 61 1.06 18.18 5.10
CA ARG A 61 0.98 19.20 6.16
C ARG A 61 1.67 18.75 7.46
N GLY A 62 1.82 17.46 7.66
CA GLY A 62 2.50 16.87 8.81
C GLY A 62 3.83 16.21 8.44
N LEU A 63 4.35 16.48 7.24
CA LEU A 63 5.50 15.77 6.69
C LEU A 63 6.74 15.86 7.57
N ASP A 64 7.03 17.01 8.16
CA ASP A 64 8.18 17.20 9.05
C ASP A 64 8.12 16.24 10.25
N ALA A 65 6.99 16.21 10.97
CA ALA A 65 6.80 15.29 12.10
C ALA A 65 6.77 13.82 11.66
N PHE A 66 6.24 13.52 10.46
CA PHE A 66 6.26 12.18 9.89
C PHE A 66 7.70 11.70 9.64
N ILE A 67 8.52 12.54 9.00
CA ILE A 67 9.95 12.25 8.75
C ILE A 67 10.68 12.01 10.08
N TYR A 68 10.49 12.88 11.06
CA TYR A 68 11.12 12.71 12.36
C TYR A 68 10.67 11.44 13.09
N GLY A 69 9.40 11.09 13.00
CA GLY A 69 8.88 9.85 13.57
C GLY A 69 9.60 8.62 13.01
N VAL A 70 9.64 8.47 11.68
CA VAL A 70 10.31 7.32 11.04
C VAL A 70 11.83 7.37 11.15
N TYR A 71 12.43 8.56 11.21
CA TYR A 71 13.86 8.74 11.46
C TYR A 71 14.29 8.24 12.84
N ASN A 72 13.45 8.47 13.85
CA ASN A 72 13.66 7.96 15.22
C ASN A 72 13.24 6.50 15.40
N ASP A 73 12.92 5.79 14.32
CA ASP A 73 12.45 4.40 14.35
C ASP A 73 11.13 4.19 15.11
N ALA A 74 10.30 5.23 15.22
CA ALA A 74 8.95 5.09 15.75
C ALA A 74 8.12 4.16 14.85
N LYS A 75 7.35 3.26 15.46
CA LYS A 75 6.59 2.23 14.73
C LYS A 75 5.10 2.51 14.80
N PHE A 76 4.52 2.81 13.63
CA PHE A 76 3.10 3.15 13.50
C PHE A 76 2.58 2.85 12.09
N VAL A 77 1.27 2.75 11.95
CA VAL A 77 0.57 2.64 10.67
C VAL A 77 -0.13 3.95 10.35
N VAL A 78 0.03 4.43 9.12
CA VAL A 78 -0.72 5.56 8.58
C VAL A 78 -1.66 5.08 7.47
N ALA A 79 -2.94 5.39 7.59
CA ALA A 79 -3.93 5.21 6.53
C ALA A 79 -4.26 6.58 5.91
N GLY A 80 -3.69 6.85 4.74
CA GLY A 80 -4.04 8.02 3.92
C GLY A 80 -5.30 7.73 3.12
N THR A 81 -6.44 8.28 3.54
CA THR A 81 -7.74 7.98 2.93
C THR A 81 -8.72 9.15 3.05
N PRO A 82 -9.50 9.45 1.99
CA PRO A 82 -9.39 8.93 0.63
C PRO A 82 -8.14 9.41 -0.09
N ALA A 83 -7.65 8.63 -1.07
CA ALA A 83 -6.39 8.86 -1.76
C ALA A 83 -6.53 8.83 -3.28
N GLY A 84 -5.59 9.49 -3.95
CA GLY A 84 -5.34 9.37 -5.38
C GLY A 84 -6.22 10.24 -6.26
N VAL A 85 -6.15 9.92 -7.56
CA VAL A 85 -6.85 10.65 -8.64
C VAL A 85 -8.38 10.44 -8.63
N THR A 86 -8.85 9.44 -7.90
CA THR A 86 -10.29 9.14 -7.75
C THR A 86 -11.06 10.21 -6.99
N LEU A 87 -10.36 11.19 -6.41
CA LEU A 87 -10.93 12.37 -5.74
C LEU A 87 -11.22 13.53 -6.70
N ALA A 88 -11.12 13.33 -8.01
CA ALA A 88 -11.42 14.35 -9.00
C ALA A 88 -12.76 15.08 -8.80
N PRO A 89 -13.87 14.41 -8.38
CA PRO A 89 -15.13 15.08 -8.09
C PRO A 89 -15.06 16.10 -6.94
N GLU A 90 -14.10 15.96 -6.04
CA GLU A 90 -13.90 16.89 -4.92
C GLU A 90 -13.01 18.09 -5.29
N GLY A 91 -12.44 18.07 -6.49
CA GLY A 91 -11.58 19.13 -7.02
C GLY A 91 -10.08 18.83 -6.94
N GLY A 92 -9.29 19.59 -7.71
CA GLY A 92 -7.86 19.33 -7.90
C GLY A 92 -7.01 19.41 -6.62
N ALA A 93 -7.42 20.22 -5.64
CA ALA A 93 -6.73 20.35 -4.35
C ALA A 93 -6.80 19.09 -3.48
N HIS A 94 -7.71 18.19 -3.76
CA HIS A 94 -7.92 16.94 -3.02
C HIS A 94 -7.33 15.71 -3.73
N GLN A 95 -6.83 15.88 -4.95
CA GLN A 95 -6.08 14.82 -5.64
C GLN A 95 -4.66 14.76 -5.09
N SER A 96 -4.23 13.56 -4.70
CA SER A 96 -2.90 13.34 -4.17
C SER A 96 -2.05 12.52 -5.15
N THR A 97 -1.09 13.16 -5.78
CA THR A 97 -0.12 12.52 -6.69
C THR A 97 1.28 12.44 -6.07
N ILE A 98 1.64 13.39 -5.19
CA ILE A 98 2.97 13.51 -4.59
C ILE A 98 3.14 12.57 -3.40
N THR A 99 2.09 12.27 -2.65
CA THR A 99 2.14 11.47 -1.43
C THR A 99 2.67 10.06 -1.65
N ALA A 100 2.46 9.49 -2.84
CA ALA A 100 3.04 8.21 -3.25
C ALA A 100 4.58 8.24 -3.23
N SER A 101 5.19 9.32 -3.74
CA SER A 101 6.66 9.50 -3.72
C SER A 101 7.17 9.58 -2.28
N VAL A 102 6.48 10.32 -1.41
CA VAL A 102 6.83 10.40 0.02
C VAL A 102 6.84 8.99 0.65
N GLY A 103 5.80 8.19 0.40
CA GLY A 103 5.71 6.83 0.91
C GLY A 103 6.84 5.93 0.40
N ALA A 104 7.19 6.04 -0.88
CA ALA A 104 8.22 5.22 -1.51
C ALA A 104 9.66 5.61 -1.13
N GLU A 105 9.91 6.86 -0.74
CA GLU A 105 11.26 7.40 -0.52
C GLU A 105 11.69 7.40 0.95
N LEU A 106 10.75 7.43 1.92
CA LEU A 106 11.09 7.50 3.33
C LEU A 106 11.74 6.20 3.83
N PRO A 107 12.89 6.29 4.54
CA PRO A 107 13.48 5.13 5.21
C PRO A 107 12.58 4.67 6.38
N ASN A 108 12.77 3.41 6.83
CA ASN A 108 12.03 2.80 7.94
C ASN A 108 10.49 2.81 7.76
N LEU A 109 10.04 3.00 6.54
CA LEU A 109 8.65 3.02 6.15
C LEU A 109 8.42 2.04 5.00
N THR A 110 7.34 1.28 5.03
CA THR A 110 6.86 0.51 3.89
C THR A 110 5.60 1.17 3.34
N TYR A 111 5.57 1.38 2.04
CA TYR A 111 4.46 2.00 1.34
C TYR A 111 3.60 0.97 0.62
N PHE A 112 2.27 1.09 0.76
CA PHE A 112 1.30 0.23 0.08
C PHE A 112 0.18 1.04 -0.58
N GLU A 113 -0.27 0.56 -1.73
CA GLU A 113 -1.41 1.09 -2.46
C GLU A 113 -2.27 -0.06 -3.01
N PRO A 114 -3.05 -0.73 -2.15
CA PRO A 114 -3.91 -1.84 -2.54
C PRO A 114 -5.14 -1.38 -3.34
N ALA A 115 -5.71 -2.29 -4.15
CA ALA A 115 -6.96 -2.11 -4.85
C ALA A 115 -8.12 -2.90 -4.23
N PHE A 116 -7.84 -4.10 -3.72
CA PHE A 116 -8.87 -5.04 -3.29
C PHE A 116 -8.93 -5.19 -1.78
N ALA A 117 -10.12 -5.48 -1.25
CA ALA A 117 -10.36 -5.54 0.20
C ALA A 117 -9.49 -6.59 0.92
N THR A 118 -9.31 -7.76 0.32
CA THR A 118 -8.46 -8.81 0.91
C THR A 118 -6.98 -8.42 0.95
N GLU A 119 -6.51 -7.62 -0.02
CA GLU A 119 -5.15 -7.07 0.05
C GLU A 119 -4.99 -6.16 1.26
N VAL A 120 -5.99 -5.28 1.51
CA VAL A 120 -5.98 -4.39 2.68
C VAL A 120 -5.91 -5.18 3.98
N ASP A 121 -6.70 -6.25 4.10
CA ASP A 121 -6.69 -7.14 5.26
C ASP A 121 -5.29 -7.74 5.49
N TRP A 122 -4.70 -8.34 4.48
CA TRP A 122 -3.38 -8.97 4.59
C TRP A 122 -2.26 -7.96 4.88
N ILE A 123 -2.30 -6.82 4.22
CA ILE A 123 -1.32 -5.74 4.40
C ILE A 123 -1.43 -5.13 5.80
N LEU A 124 -2.66 -4.88 6.28
CA LEU A 124 -2.86 -4.32 7.61
C LEU A 124 -2.41 -5.29 8.70
N CYS A 125 -2.73 -6.58 8.57
CA CYS A 125 -2.25 -7.60 9.50
C CYS A 125 -0.72 -7.69 9.52
N ASP A 126 -0.05 -7.68 8.35
CA ASP A 126 1.42 -7.66 8.26
C ASP A 126 1.99 -6.39 8.88
N ALA A 127 1.40 -5.23 8.58
CA ALA A 127 1.84 -3.95 9.12
C ALA A 127 1.77 -3.91 10.65
N LEU A 128 0.67 -4.39 11.24
CA LEU A 128 0.52 -4.46 12.70
C LEU A 128 1.52 -5.44 13.34
N ASP A 129 1.81 -6.57 12.68
CA ASP A 129 2.82 -7.52 13.14
C ASP A 129 4.24 -6.91 13.09
N GLN A 130 4.54 -6.08 12.07
CA GLN A 130 5.80 -5.35 11.98
C GLN A 130 6.03 -4.41 13.18
N LEU A 131 4.98 -3.78 13.72
CA LEU A 131 5.12 -2.85 14.85
C LEU A 131 5.64 -3.54 16.11
N GLY A 132 5.43 -4.85 16.27
CA GLY A 132 5.93 -5.65 17.38
C GLY A 132 7.35 -6.20 17.22
N ARG A 133 8.00 -5.96 16.07
CA ARG A 133 9.33 -6.52 15.77
C ARG A 133 10.44 -5.50 15.95
N PRO A 134 11.61 -5.89 16.48
CA PRO A 134 12.76 -4.98 16.60
C PRO A 134 13.22 -4.43 15.23
N ASP A 135 13.20 -5.28 14.19
CA ASP A 135 13.58 -4.97 12.80
C ASP A 135 12.39 -4.58 11.91
N GLY A 136 11.19 -4.44 12.50
CA GLY A 136 9.99 -4.07 11.78
C GLY A 136 9.99 -2.60 11.37
N MET A 137 9.12 -2.26 10.44
CA MET A 137 8.98 -0.90 9.88
C MET A 137 7.59 -0.35 10.12
N SER A 138 7.48 0.97 10.12
CA SER A 138 6.19 1.66 9.97
C SER A 138 5.57 1.36 8.60
N ALA A 139 4.26 1.54 8.47
CA ALA A 139 3.57 1.36 7.21
C ALA A 139 2.72 2.57 6.84
N TYR A 140 2.73 2.95 5.57
CA TYR A 140 1.84 3.93 4.99
C TYR A 140 0.98 3.28 3.91
N LEU A 141 -0.32 3.23 4.16
CA LEU A 141 -1.32 2.68 3.25
C LEU A 141 -2.08 3.84 2.58
N ARG A 142 -1.99 3.97 1.27
CA ARG A 142 -2.86 4.85 0.49
C ARG A 142 -4.11 4.09 0.07
N LEU A 143 -5.26 4.53 0.59
CA LEU A 143 -6.53 3.83 0.42
C LEU A 143 -7.51 4.71 -0.34
N SER A 144 -8.05 4.19 -1.43
CA SER A 144 -9.13 4.83 -2.18
C SER A 144 -10.50 4.47 -1.57
N THR A 145 -11.44 5.39 -1.66
CA THR A 145 -12.86 5.15 -1.34
C THR A 145 -13.69 4.79 -2.58
N ARG A 146 -13.06 4.70 -3.75
CA ARG A 146 -13.74 4.26 -4.97
C ARG A 146 -14.19 2.81 -4.84
N PRO A 147 -15.46 2.47 -5.09
CA PRO A 147 -15.90 1.09 -5.19
C PRO A 147 -15.20 0.38 -6.34
N ILE A 148 -14.61 -0.78 -6.07
CA ILE A 148 -13.90 -1.63 -7.04
C ILE A 148 -14.53 -3.01 -7.04
N ASP A 149 -14.78 -3.57 -8.23
CA ASP A 149 -15.23 -4.94 -8.38
C ASP A 149 -14.16 -5.90 -7.86
N GLN A 150 -14.56 -6.82 -6.97
CA GLN A 150 -13.67 -7.79 -6.32
C GLN A 150 -13.50 -9.09 -7.14
N GLN A 151 -14.27 -9.27 -8.21
CA GLN A 151 -14.23 -10.50 -9.03
C GLN A 151 -12.85 -10.78 -9.65
N PRO A 152 -12.12 -9.79 -10.20
CA PRO A 152 -10.79 -10.04 -10.75
C PRO A 152 -9.79 -10.57 -9.73
N PHE A 153 -9.90 -10.10 -8.48
CA PHE A 153 -9.09 -10.63 -7.38
C PHE A 153 -9.49 -12.07 -7.02
N ALA A 154 -10.78 -12.36 -6.95
CA ALA A 154 -11.28 -13.71 -6.67
C ALA A 154 -10.78 -14.73 -7.71
N ALA A 155 -10.80 -14.39 -9.00
CA ALA A 155 -10.25 -15.23 -10.07
C ALA A 155 -8.74 -15.48 -9.89
N THR A 156 -7.99 -14.45 -9.48
CA THR A 156 -6.56 -14.59 -9.19
C THR A 156 -6.31 -15.44 -7.94
N PHE A 157 -7.15 -15.30 -6.93
CA PHE A 157 -7.10 -16.10 -5.70
C PHE A 157 -7.29 -17.58 -6.00
N GLU A 158 -8.27 -17.95 -6.83
CA GLU A 158 -8.50 -19.33 -7.28
C GLU A 158 -7.30 -19.87 -8.08
N ARG A 159 -6.72 -19.04 -8.96
CA ARG A 159 -5.60 -19.44 -9.83
C ARG A 159 -4.28 -19.66 -9.06
N LEU A 160 -3.95 -18.80 -8.10
CA LEU A 160 -2.67 -18.83 -7.38
C LEU A 160 -2.74 -19.56 -6.05
N GLY A 161 -3.91 -19.65 -5.44
CA GLY A 161 -4.12 -20.08 -4.07
C GLY A 161 -3.78 -18.99 -3.04
N PRO A 162 -4.38 -19.10 -1.82
CA PRO A 162 -4.31 -18.04 -0.80
C PRO A 162 -2.89 -17.73 -0.34
N ASP A 163 -2.09 -18.74 -0.01
CA ASP A 163 -0.77 -18.55 0.58
C ASP A 163 0.20 -17.88 -0.39
N ARG A 164 0.18 -18.34 -1.65
CA ARG A 164 1.04 -17.78 -2.69
C ARG A 164 0.62 -16.36 -3.06
N LEU A 165 -0.69 -16.11 -3.20
CA LEU A 165 -1.19 -14.79 -3.51
C LEU A 165 -0.88 -13.81 -2.36
N ARG A 166 -1.11 -14.22 -1.10
CA ARG A 166 -0.75 -13.41 0.06
C ARG A 166 0.75 -13.05 0.07
N THR A 167 1.62 -14.02 -0.19
CA THR A 167 3.06 -13.78 -0.29
C THR A 167 3.36 -12.73 -1.37
N HIS A 168 2.78 -12.87 -2.55
CA HIS A 168 2.99 -11.92 -3.65
C HIS A 168 2.45 -10.52 -3.34
N VAL A 169 1.28 -10.41 -2.69
CA VAL A 169 0.72 -9.14 -2.22
C VAL A 169 1.69 -8.45 -1.26
N LEU A 170 2.23 -9.19 -0.30
CA LEU A 170 3.17 -8.66 0.68
C LEU A 170 4.57 -8.40 0.09
N ASP A 171 4.99 -9.14 -0.92
CA ASP A 171 6.24 -8.89 -1.67
C ASP A 171 6.15 -7.67 -2.60
N GLY A 172 4.95 -7.12 -2.80
CA GLY A 172 4.72 -5.84 -3.46
C GLY A 172 3.97 -5.91 -4.79
N GLY A 173 3.50 -7.07 -5.24
CA GLY A 173 2.67 -7.16 -6.44
C GLY A 173 2.52 -8.57 -7.00
N TYR A 174 1.58 -8.73 -7.90
CA TYR A 174 1.27 -9.99 -8.55
C TYR A 174 0.68 -9.77 -9.95
N ARG A 175 0.65 -10.82 -10.75
CA ARG A 175 -0.07 -10.81 -12.02
C ARG A 175 -1.56 -10.97 -11.76
N LEU A 176 -2.31 -9.91 -12.02
CA LEU A 176 -3.77 -9.89 -11.93
C LEU A 176 -4.38 -10.62 -13.14
N VAL A 177 -3.79 -10.39 -14.33
CA VAL A 177 -4.16 -11.07 -15.58
C VAL A 177 -2.89 -11.57 -16.26
N ASP A 178 -2.86 -12.86 -16.60
CA ASP A 178 -1.80 -13.43 -17.44
C ASP A 178 -2.18 -13.28 -18.92
N ALA A 179 -1.22 -12.90 -19.74
CA ALA A 179 -1.44 -12.90 -21.20
C ALA A 179 -1.55 -14.33 -21.72
N PRO A 180 -2.44 -14.60 -22.68
CA PRO A 180 -2.47 -15.88 -23.37
C PRO A 180 -1.14 -16.14 -24.08
N ALA A 181 -0.61 -17.37 -23.99
CA ALA A 181 0.63 -17.75 -24.68
C ALA A 181 0.31 -18.28 -26.10
N ASP A 182 -0.24 -17.42 -26.96
CA ASP A 182 -0.68 -17.80 -28.32
C ASP A 182 0.19 -17.19 -29.45
N GLY A 183 1.32 -16.56 -29.08
CA GLY A 183 2.31 -16.04 -30.04
C GLY A 183 1.94 -14.68 -30.66
N ARG A 184 0.84 -14.03 -30.26
CA ARG A 184 0.54 -12.66 -30.67
C ARG A 184 1.49 -11.66 -30.01
N PRO A 185 1.71 -10.46 -30.57
CA PRO A 185 2.42 -9.38 -29.90
C PRO A 185 1.79 -9.09 -28.55
N GLY A 186 2.61 -8.89 -27.51
CA GLY A 186 2.13 -8.71 -26.14
C GLY A 186 2.68 -7.47 -25.47
N VAL A 187 1.89 -6.95 -24.52
CA VAL A 187 2.28 -5.86 -23.63
C VAL A 187 2.00 -6.24 -22.17
N THR A 188 2.73 -5.65 -21.25
CA THR A 188 2.43 -5.72 -19.82
C THR A 188 1.97 -4.36 -19.33
N ILE A 189 0.74 -4.28 -18.84
CA ILE A 189 0.19 -3.10 -18.19
C ILE A 189 0.53 -3.21 -16.71
N VAL A 190 1.17 -2.19 -16.16
CA VAL A 190 1.48 -2.11 -14.73
C VAL A 190 0.56 -1.09 -14.09
N THR A 191 -0.10 -1.46 -13.01
CA THR A 191 -1.07 -0.61 -12.30
C THR A 191 -0.88 -0.70 -10.79
N THR A 192 -1.39 0.29 -10.05
CA THR A 192 -1.43 0.31 -8.60
C THR A 192 -2.76 0.88 -8.10
N GLY A 193 -3.21 0.43 -6.93
CA GLY A 193 -4.37 0.99 -6.25
C GLY A 193 -5.63 1.05 -7.11
N ALA A 194 -6.36 2.13 -6.96
CA ALA A 194 -7.67 2.35 -7.56
C ALA A 194 -7.70 2.40 -9.11
N MET A 195 -6.54 2.32 -9.78
CA MET A 195 -6.44 2.29 -11.23
C MET A 195 -6.50 0.87 -11.82
N ALA A 196 -6.67 -0.15 -10.99
CA ALA A 196 -6.79 -1.53 -11.44
C ALA A 196 -7.94 -1.76 -12.44
N PRO A 197 -9.16 -1.19 -12.28
CA PRO A 197 -10.24 -1.34 -13.26
C PRO A 197 -9.87 -0.81 -14.65
N GLU A 198 -9.25 0.36 -14.74
CA GLU A 198 -8.82 0.96 -16.00
C GLU A 198 -7.77 0.10 -16.73
N ALA A 199 -6.87 -0.51 -15.95
CA ALA A 199 -5.88 -1.42 -16.52
C ALA A 199 -6.52 -2.71 -17.06
N LEU A 200 -7.55 -3.23 -16.39
CA LEU A 200 -8.32 -4.39 -16.84
C LEU A 200 -9.11 -4.07 -18.12
N ASP A 201 -9.76 -2.91 -18.16
CA ASP A 201 -10.51 -2.46 -19.34
C ASP A 201 -9.59 -2.26 -20.55
N ALA A 202 -8.41 -1.65 -20.33
CA ALA A 202 -7.40 -1.48 -21.37
C ALA A 202 -6.86 -2.83 -21.89
N ALA A 203 -6.64 -3.80 -21.00
CA ALA A 203 -6.21 -5.13 -21.41
C ALA A 203 -7.27 -5.84 -22.26
N ALA A 204 -8.55 -5.71 -21.90
CA ALA A 204 -9.65 -6.28 -22.66
C ALA A 204 -9.83 -5.60 -24.03
N GLU A 205 -9.55 -4.30 -24.15
CA GLU A 205 -9.57 -3.59 -25.43
C GLU A 205 -8.45 -4.05 -26.35
N LEU A 206 -7.23 -4.13 -25.82
CA LEU A 206 -6.06 -4.60 -26.58
C LEU A 206 -6.26 -6.03 -27.09
N ASP A 207 -6.85 -6.92 -26.30
CA ASP A 207 -7.13 -8.30 -26.73
C ASP A 207 -8.13 -8.32 -27.91
N ARG A 208 -9.15 -7.44 -27.92
CA ARG A 208 -10.07 -7.28 -29.04
C ARG A 208 -9.37 -6.76 -30.32
N GLU A 209 -8.32 -6.00 -30.18
CA GLU A 209 -7.46 -5.51 -31.27
C GLU A 209 -6.36 -6.50 -31.69
N GLY A 210 -6.31 -7.69 -31.08
CA GLY A 210 -5.35 -8.74 -31.39
C GLY A 210 -3.99 -8.59 -30.72
N VAL A 211 -3.86 -7.72 -29.73
CA VAL A 211 -2.66 -7.55 -28.90
C VAL A 211 -2.88 -8.23 -27.55
N GLN A 212 -1.99 -9.14 -27.18
CA GLN A 212 -2.04 -9.77 -25.86
C GLN A 212 -1.71 -8.74 -24.77
N ALA A 213 -2.47 -8.71 -23.69
CA ALA A 213 -2.16 -7.87 -22.55
C ALA A 213 -2.15 -8.68 -21.26
N SER A 214 -1.05 -8.59 -20.50
CA SER A 214 -1.01 -8.99 -19.10
C SER A 214 -1.18 -7.76 -18.20
N VAL A 215 -1.76 -7.96 -17.02
CA VAL A 215 -1.90 -6.90 -16.03
C VAL A 215 -1.15 -7.30 -14.77
N VAL A 216 -0.19 -6.47 -14.39
CA VAL A 216 0.55 -6.56 -13.12
C VAL A 216 0.01 -5.52 -12.18
N HIS A 217 -0.51 -5.95 -11.04
CA HIS A 217 -0.93 -5.07 -9.96
C HIS A 217 0.17 -4.97 -8.91
N LEU A 218 0.69 -3.75 -8.70
CA LEU A 218 1.66 -3.45 -7.65
C LEU A 218 0.92 -2.98 -6.40
N THR A 219 1.02 -3.76 -5.35
CA THR A 219 0.51 -3.40 -4.01
C THR A 219 1.50 -2.56 -3.23
N SER A 220 2.81 -2.71 -3.51
CA SER A 220 3.90 -1.94 -2.93
C SER A 220 5.04 -1.76 -3.94
N PRO A 221 5.01 -0.68 -4.74
CA PRO A 221 6.13 -0.34 -5.62
C PRO A 221 7.48 -0.24 -4.87
N ASP A 222 7.43 0.22 -3.62
CA ASP A 222 8.57 0.32 -2.72
C ASP A 222 9.22 -1.05 -2.43
N ARG A 223 8.46 -2.06 -2.03
CA ARG A 223 8.98 -3.43 -1.79
C ARG A 223 9.57 -4.05 -3.05
N VAL A 224 8.91 -3.86 -4.19
CA VAL A 224 9.42 -4.32 -5.50
C VAL A 224 10.76 -3.67 -5.82
N TYR A 225 10.86 -2.34 -5.66
CA TYR A 225 12.10 -1.60 -5.88
C TYR A 225 13.22 -2.03 -4.94
N ARG A 226 12.95 -2.16 -3.63
CA ARG A 226 13.95 -2.62 -2.65
C ARG A 226 14.46 -4.02 -2.95
N SER A 227 13.57 -4.94 -3.32
CA SER A 227 13.93 -6.30 -3.76
C SER A 227 14.85 -6.28 -4.99
N TRP A 228 14.52 -5.46 -5.98
CA TRP A 228 15.35 -5.28 -7.17
C TRP A 228 16.72 -4.69 -6.84
N ARG A 229 16.75 -3.63 -6.02
CA ARG A 229 17.99 -2.97 -5.59
C ARG A 229 18.88 -3.90 -4.77
N ALA A 230 18.32 -4.69 -3.88
CA ALA A 230 19.08 -5.66 -3.08
C ALA A 230 19.80 -6.70 -3.97
N GLY A 231 19.12 -7.22 -4.98
CA GLY A 231 19.72 -8.14 -5.96
C GLY A 231 20.87 -7.49 -6.74
N PHE A 232 20.76 -6.21 -7.08
CA PHE A 232 21.81 -5.46 -7.76
C PHE A 232 23.04 -5.22 -6.87
N THR A 233 22.82 -4.82 -5.62
CA THR A 233 23.91 -4.57 -4.66
C THR A 233 24.70 -5.84 -4.35
N GLN A 234 24.02 -6.98 -4.22
CA GLN A 234 24.67 -8.27 -3.99
C GLN A 234 25.53 -8.67 -5.20
N SER A 235 25.06 -8.40 -6.42
CA SER A 235 25.81 -8.67 -7.66
C SER A 235 27.10 -7.84 -7.74
N THR A 236 27.06 -6.56 -7.37
CA THR A 236 28.25 -5.68 -7.36
C THR A 236 29.25 -6.07 -6.28
N ALA A 237 28.79 -6.44 -5.08
CA ALA A 237 29.64 -6.85 -3.97
C ALA A 237 30.40 -8.16 -4.25
N THR A 238 29.83 -9.07 -5.04
CA THR A 238 30.46 -10.36 -5.39
C THR A 238 31.29 -10.32 -6.68
N ALA A 239 31.35 -9.16 -7.36
CA ALA A 239 31.98 -8.98 -8.68
C ALA A 239 31.49 -9.98 -9.76
N ARG A 240 30.31 -10.58 -9.56
CA ARG A 240 29.66 -11.48 -10.51
C ARG A 240 28.50 -10.73 -11.19
N VAL A 241 28.44 -10.83 -12.51
CA VAL A 241 27.37 -10.24 -13.35
C VAL A 241 26.02 -10.97 -13.21
N VAL A 242 25.92 -11.97 -12.34
CA VAL A 242 24.69 -12.74 -12.14
C VAL A 242 23.79 -11.96 -11.18
N ARG A 243 22.77 -11.30 -11.72
CA ARG A 243 21.70 -10.73 -10.94
C ARG A 243 20.88 -11.85 -10.29
N ALA A 244 20.74 -11.80 -8.97
CA ALA A 244 19.77 -12.66 -8.30
C ALA A 244 18.35 -12.28 -8.80
N PRO A 245 17.47 -13.25 -9.12
CA PRO A 245 16.11 -12.95 -9.52
C PRO A 245 15.38 -12.20 -8.41
N SER A 246 14.97 -10.96 -8.69
CA SER A 246 14.12 -10.19 -7.78
C SER A 246 12.64 -10.48 -8.03
N HIS A 247 11.77 -10.00 -7.13
CA HIS A 247 10.33 -10.11 -7.34
C HIS A 247 9.87 -9.47 -8.65
N LEU A 248 10.49 -8.34 -9.06
CA LEU A 248 10.22 -7.68 -10.34
C LEU A 248 10.37 -8.63 -11.54
N HIS A 249 11.43 -9.48 -11.57
CA HIS A 249 11.65 -10.43 -12.68
C HIS A 249 10.58 -11.53 -12.74
N ARG A 250 9.89 -11.81 -11.62
CA ARG A 250 8.76 -12.73 -11.59
C ARG A 250 7.49 -12.07 -12.12
N LEU A 251 7.33 -10.76 -11.89
CA LEU A 251 6.20 -9.98 -12.37
C LEU A 251 6.30 -9.69 -13.86
N ILE A 252 7.49 -9.30 -14.33
CA ILE A 252 7.78 -8.93 -15.71
C ILE A 252 8.98 -9.76 -16.17
N PRO A 253 8.76 -10.98 -16.70
CA PRO A 253 9.83 -11.80 -17.26
C PRO A 253 10.49 -11.05 -18.41
N HIS A 254 11.81 -11.12 -18.48
CA HIS A 254 12.57 -10.72 -19.66
C HIS A 254 12.78 -12.00 -20.47
N ASP A 255 12.26 -12.02 -21.68
CA ASP A 255 12.58 -13.02 -22.68
C ASP A 255 14.01 -12.81 -23.23
#